data_b3550b1dbb427cfcce3d36ee46f9f857
#
_entry.id   b3550b1dbb427cfcce3d36ee46f9f857
#
_cell.length_a   1.000
_cell.length_b   1.000
_cell.length_c   1.000
_cell.angle_alpha   90.00
_cell.angle_beta   90.00
_cell.angle_gamma   90.00
#
_symmetry.space_group_name_H-M   'P 1'
#
loop_
_entity.id
_entity.type
_entity.pdbx_description
1 polymer ?
#
loop_
_entity_poly.entity_id
_entity_poly.type
_entity_poly.pdbx_seq_one_letter_code
_entity_poly.pdbx_strand_id
1 'polypeptide(L)'
;MSETPPPVFRPFADEAAVRTIGGLSLENGRDRIAVHGSLDLTRDRAGLERARALQAAVNAIVAALAQDDLPDAVAGTPPNAETVKNPFA
;
A
#
# COMPACT_ATOMS: atom_id res chain seq x y z
N MET A 1 -21.80 -13.61 19.28
CA MET A 1 -20.96 -14.10 18.95
C MET A 1 -19.94 -13.36 18.55
N SER A 2 -19.01 -13.57 18.74
CA SER A 2 -18.12 -12.79 18.43
C SER A 2 -17.39 -13.15 17.32
N GLU A 3 -17.48 -12.50 16.31
CA GLU A 3 -16.78 -12.77 15.28
C GLU A 3 -15.60 -11.99 15.31
N THR A 4 -14.48 -12.49 15.08
CA THR A 4 -13.24 -11.78 15.00
C THR A 4 -13.18 -11.10 13.65
N PRO A 5 -13.09 -9.82 13.61
CA PRO A 5 -13.03 -9.17 12.31
C PRO A 5 -11.73 -9.52 11.61
N PRO A 6 -11.69 -9.44 10.31
CA PRO A 6 -10.44 -9.69 9.60
C PRO A 6 -9.39 -8.68 10.01
N PRO A 7 -8.13 -9.05 9.92
CA PRO A 7 -7.06 -8.13 10.28
C PRO A 7 -7.14 -6.88 9.44
N VAL A 8 -6.92 -5.76 10.08
CA VAL A 8 -6.91 -4.50 9.39
C VAL A 8 -5.49 -4.19 8.98
N PHE A 9 -5.31 -3.79 7.74
CA PHE A 9 -3.99 -3.42 7.27
C PHE A 9 -3.59 -2.11 7.94
N ARG A 10 -2.52 -2.16 8.71
CA ARG A 10 -2.03 -0.99 9.42
C ARG A 10 -0.70 -0.59 8.84
N PRO A 11 -0.66 0.40 7.97
CA PRO A 11 0.57 0.78 7.32
C PRO A 11 1.65 1.16 8.32
N PHE A 12 2.84 0.62 8.11
CA PHE A 12 4.03 0.89 8.91
C PHE A 12 3.97 0.38 10.35
N ALA A 13 2.92 -0.33 10.71
CA ALA A 13 2.79 -0.76 12.09
C ALA A 13 3.29 -2.17 12.35
N ASP A 14 3.32 -3.02 11.34
CA ASP A 14 3.71 -4.41 11.52
C ASP A 14 4.58 -4.82 10.36
N GLU A 15 5.86 -5.00 10.62
CA GLU A 15 6.76 -5.31 9.58
C GLU A 15 6.53 -6.60 8.89
N ALA A 16 5.85 -7.53 9.48
CA ALA A 16 5.67 -8.84 8.88
C ALA A 16 4.37 -8.96 8.10
N ALA A 17 3.52 -7.97 8.15
CA ALA A 17 2.21 -8.10 7.55
C ALA A 17 2.27 -7.98 6.04
N VAL A 18 1.52 -8.82 5.36
CA VAL A 18 1.40 -8.77 3.93
C VAL A 18 -0.07 -8.70 3.58
N ARG A 19 -0.44 -7.77 2.74
CA ARG A 19 -1.80 -7.70 2.25
C ARG A 19 -1.78 -8.01 0.79
N THR A 20 -2.66 -8.88 0.34
CA THR A 20 -2.74 -9.19 -1.08
C THR A 20 -4.07 -8.76 -1.64
N ILE A 21 -4.05 -8.28 -2.87
CA ILE A 21 -5.25 -7.94 -3.61
C ILE A 21 -5.03 -8.53 -4.98
N GLY A 22 -5.71 -9.63 -5.28
CA GLY A 22 -5.44 -10.35 -6.52
C GLY A 22 -3.98 -10.77 -6.55
N GLY A 23 -3.27 -10.41 -7.60
CA GLY A 23 -1.86 -10.73 -7.71
C GLY A 23 -0.93 -9.65 -7.18
N LEU A 24 -1.49 -8.62 -6.56
CA LEU A 24 -0.69 -7.53 -6.03
C LEU A 24 -0.39 -7.80 -4.57
N SER A 25 0.84 -7.60 -4.15
CA SER A 25 1.23 -7.77 -2.76
C SER A 25 1.74 -6.46 -2.20
N LEU A 26 1.27 -6.12 -0.99
CA LEU A 26 1.75 -4.98 -0.27
C LEU A 26 2.43 -5.52 0.97
N GLU A 27 3.74 -5.39 1.04
CA GLU A 27 4.51 -5.91 2.16
C GLU A 27 4.81 -4.77 3.10
N ASN A 28 4.25 -4.87 4.28
CA ASN A 28 4.34 -3.80 5.25
C ASN A 28 5.69 -3.81 5.95
N GLY A 29 6.23 -2.66 6.20
CA GLY A 29 7.45 -2.51 6.97
C GLY A 29 7.34 -1.24 7.77
N ARG A 30 8.25 -1.02 8.67
CA ARG A 30 8.20 0.16 9.51
C ARG A 30 8.58 1.40 8.75
N ASP A 31 9.55 1.29 7.86
CA ASP A 31 10.06 2.43 7.14
C ASP A 31 9.59 2.49 5.70
N ARG A 32 9.04 1.42 5.21
CA ARG A 32 8.60 1.38 3.82
C ARG A 32 7.57 0.30 3.62
N ILE A 33 6.78 0.45 2.60
CA ILE A 33 5.84 -0.57 2.17
C ILE A 33 6.20 -0.90 0.75
N ALA A 34 6.47 -2.16 0.48
CA ALA A 34 6.80 -2.59 -0.86
C ALA A 34 5.53 -3.05 -1.55
N VAL A 35 5.31 -2.56 -2.75
CA VAL A 35 4.15 -2.97 -3.53
C VAL A 35 4.68 -3.61 -4.80
N HIS A 36 4.29 -4.86 -5.05
CA HIS A 36 4.77 -5.54 -6.23
C HIS A 36 3.73 -6.54 -6.71
N GLY A 37 3.94 -7.07 -7.89
CA GLY A 37 3.00 -7.97 -8.51
C GLY A 37 2.15 -7.26 -9.54
N SER A 38 1.01 -7.83 -9.87
CA SER A 38 0.13 -7.21 -10.83
C SER A 38 -1.32 -7.45 -10.44
N LEU A 39 -2.18 -6.56 -10.87
CA LEU A 39 -3.58 -6.65 -10.54
C LEU A 39 -4.36 -6.16 -11.75
N ASP A 40 -5.22 -7.03 -12.27
CA ASP A 40 -6.07 -6.64 -13.37
C ASP A 40 -7.38 -6.11 -12.82
N LEU A 41 -7.77 -4.95 -13.25
CA LEU A 41 -9.03 -4.36 -12.85
C LEU A 41 -9.99 -4.51 -14.03
N THR A 42 -10.76 -5.57 -13.98
CA THR A 42 -11.67 -5.86 -15.06
C THR A 42 -12.90 -4.97 -14.98
N ARG A 43 -13.55 -4.80 -16.10
CA ARG A 43 -14.65 -3.85 -16.16
C ARG A 43 -15.94 -4.56 -15.78
N ASP A 44 -16.02 -4.97 -14.54
CA ASP A 44 -17.15 -5.69 -14.01
C ASP A 44 -17.19 -5.53 -12.50
N ARG A 45 -18.10 -6.21 -11.85
CA ARG A 45 -18.25 -6.06 -10.40
C ARG A 45 -17.00 -6.51 -9.66
N ALA A 46 -16.38 -7.58 -10.11
CA ALA A 46 -15.17 -8.06 -9.46
C ALA A 46 -14.04 -7.02 -9.58
N GLY A 47 -13.94 -6.37 -10.72
CA GLY A 47 -12.97 -5.31 -10.90
C GLY A 47 -13.22 -4.14 -9.97
N LEU A 48 -14.49 -3.78 -9.79
CA LEU A 48 -14.83 -2.70 -8.87
C LEU A 48 -14.44 -3.06 -7.45
N GLU A 49 -14.66 -4.29 -7.04
CA GLU A 49 -14.32 -4.71 -5.69
C GLU A 49 -12.82 -4.68 -5.47
N ARG A 50 -12.05 -5.11 -6.47
CA ARG A 50 -10.61 -5.06 -6.35
C ARG A 50 -10.10 -3.64 -6.33
N ALA A 51 -10.70 -2.78 -7.13
CA ALA A 51 -10.31 -1.38 -7.15
C ALA A 51 -10.59 -0.72 -5.82
N ARG A 52 -11.72 -1.05 -5.20
CA ARG A 52 -12.04 -0.49 -3.89
C ARG A 52 -11.11 -1.00 -2.81
N ALA A 53 -10.72 -2.26 -2.89
CA ALA A 53 -9.76 -2.80 -1.93
C ALA A 53 -8.41 -2.09 -2.07
N LEU A 54 -7.97 -1.86 -3.30
CA LEU A 54 -6.74 -1.14 -3.54
C LEU A 54 -6.85 0.29 -3.05
N GLN A 55 -7.97 0.93 -3.32
CA GLN A 55 -8.19 2.29 -2.88
C GLN A 55 -8.12 2.39 -1.35
N ALA A 56 -8.75 1.46 -0.66
CA ALA A 56 -8.73 1.48 0.80
C ALA A 56 -7.32 1.31 1.34
N ALA A 57 -6.54 0.41 0.74
CA ALA A 57 -5.17 0.20 1.17
C ALA A 57 -4.31 1.44 0.92
N VAL A 58 -4.45 2.04 -0.25
CA VAL A 58 -3.67 3.23 -0.58
C VAL A 58 -4.10 4.40 0.28
N ASN A 59 -5.39 4.54 0.54
CA ASN A 59 -5.87 5.62 1.40
C ASN A 59 -5.31 5.47 2.81
N ALA A 60 -5.22 4.25 3.32
CA ALA A 60 -4.66 4.03 4.64
C ALA A 60 -3.18 4.39 4.67
N ILE A 61 -2.45 4.08 3.59
CA ILE A 61 -1.05 4.43 3.51
C ILE A 61 -0.87 5.95 3.46
N VAL A 62 -1.68 6.62 2.65
CA VAL A 62 -1.60 8.06 2.55
C VAL A 62 -1.92 8.71 3.89
N ALA A 63 -2.94 8.21 4.58
CA ALA A 63 -3.31 8.78 5.86
C ALA A 63 -2.19 8.59 6.89
N ALA A 64 -1.56 7.43 6.89
CA ALA A 64 -0.47 7.19 7.81
C ALA A 64 0.72 8.11 7.52
N LEU A 65 1.05 8.26 6.25
CA LEU A 65 2.16 9.13 5.88
C LEU A 65 1.85 10.60 6.18
N ALA A 66 0.63 10.99 5.96
CA ALA A 66 0.26 12.38 6.16
C ALA A 66 0.24 12.81 7.62
N GLN A 67 0.15 11.84 8.53
CA GLN A 67 0.13 12.15 9.94
C GLN A 67 1.50 12.25 10.55
N ASP A 68 2.52 11.77 9.85
CA ASP A 68 3.86 11.71 10.41
C ASP A 68 4.68 12.91 10.00
N ASP A 69 5.67 13.20 10.82
CA ASP A 69 6.64 14.23 10.48
C ASP A 69 7.70 13.52 9.65
N LEU A 70 7.62 13.61 8.38
CA LEU A 70 8.41 12.78 7.50
C LEU A 70 9.78 13.34 7.21
N PRO A 71 10.83 12.49 7.23
CA PRO A 71 12.13 12.91 6.76
C PRO A 71 12.11 13.01 5.24
N ASP A 72 13.12 13.65 4.68
CA ASP A 72 13.19 13.74 3.22
C ASP A 72 13.41 12.38 2.60
N ALA A 73 14.14 11.52 3.25
CA ALA A 73 14.39 10.19 2.74
C ALA A 73 14.62 9.22 3.87
N VAL A 74 14.21 7.99 3.69
CA VAL A 74 14.46 6.93 4.66
C VAL A 74 15.88 6.46 4.50
N ALA A 75 16.55 6.15 5.61
CA ALA A 75 17.89 5.64 5.58
C ALA A 75 18.00 4.41 4.71
N GLY A 76 19.00 4.35 3.87
CA GLY A 76 19.17 3.22 2.98
C GLY A 76 18.41 3.33 1.67
N THR A 77 17.65 4.38 1.48
CA THR A 77 16.92 4.57 0.24
C THR A 77 17.66 5.60 -0.59
N PRO A 78 18.02 5.27 -1.81
CA PRO A 78 18.71 6.24 -2.66
C PRO A 78 17.86 7.49 -2.83
N PRO A 79 18.41 8.65 -2.61
CA PRO A 79 17.62 9.85 -2.67
C PRO A 79 17.04 10.16 -4.04
N ASN A 80 17.65 9.63 -5.07
CA ASN A 80 17.13 9.91 -6.38
C ASN A 80 16.41 8.78 -6.98
N ALA A 81 15.98 7.84 -6.17
CA ALA A 81 15.35 6.66 -6.70
C ALA A 81 14.16 7.02 -7.53
N GLU A 82 13.59 8.15 -7.28
CA GLU A 82 12.49 8.41 -7.98
C GLU A 82 12.53 9.50 -8.83
N THR A 83 13.56 9.88 -9.23
CA THR A 83 13.61 10.96 -10.13
C THR A 83 13.11 10.62 -11.48
N VAL A 84 12.71 9.40 -11.67
CA VAL A 84 12.12 9.07 -12.94
C VAL A 84 10.92 9.94 -13.14
N LYS A 85 10.81 10.63 -14.28
CA LYS A 85 9.72 11.43 -14.50
C LYS A 85 8.54 10.66 -14.71
N ASN A 86 7.52 11.05 -14.09
CA ASN A 86 6.24 10.42 -14.28
C ASN A 86 5.73 10.85 -15.63
N PRO A 87 5.52 9.95 -16.54
CA PRO A 87 5.07 10.32 -17.86
C PRO A 87 3.68 10.91 -17.89
N PHE A 88 2.97 10.80 -16.80
CA PHE A 88 1.66 11.39 -16.75
C PHE A 88 1.67 12.69 -15.99
N ALA A 89 2.78 13.15 -15.60
CA ALA A 89 2.85 14.39 -14.84
C ALA A 89 2.92 15.57 -15.78
#